data_c7a2fdd3d223e650b56aad627f9cbeff
#
_entry.id   c7a2fdd3d223e650b56aad627f9cbeff
#
_cell.length_a   1.000
_cell.length_b   1.000
_cell.length_c   1.000
_cell.angle_alpha   90.00
_cell.angle_beta   90.00
_cell.angle_gamma   90.00
#
_symmetry.space_group_name_H-M   'P 1'
#
loop_
_entity.id
_entity.type
_entity.pdbx_description
1 polymer ?
#
loop_
_entity_poly.entity_id
_entity_poly.type
_entity_poly.pdbx_seq_one_letter_code
_entity_poly.pdbx_strand_id
1 'polypeptide(L)'
;MRKMLSRFAVIGAASLTLALALLAAPAYADDFPLDRAPDNADNFASLQHGAKLFVNYCLNCHSANLVRYSALTSLGISPQEIQTNLLFTTDKIGNTMSVAMKPDDAKSWFGTAPPDLSVEARARGRDWLYTYLRSFYRDDTRPTGWNNLVYENVSMPNVLWQLQGQRTAKFDDVIDERSGETVHKFVGYQQVTPGTASAVDYDSDVADLVSYLSWMSEPTQQTRHRLGVWVLLFLGVLSFFAWRLNAAYWKDIK
;
A
#
# COMPACT_ATOMS: atom_id res chain seq x y z
N MET A 1 39.03 35.27 20.81
CA MET A 1 37.85 34.47 21.10
C MET A 1 36.84 34.37 19.94
N ARG A 2 36.40 35.46 19.32
CA ARG A 2 35.39 35.43 18.21
C ARG A 2 35.81 34.57 17.00
N LYS A 3 37.09 34.61 16.55
CA LYS A 3 37.59 33.80 15.42
C LYS A 3 37.69 32.30 15.74
N MET A 4 37.80 31.92 17.00
CA MET A 4 37.85 30.52 17.41
C MET A 4 36.44 29.88 17.45
N LEU A 5 35.44 30.59 17.96
CA LEU A 5 34.03 30.17 17.97
C LEU A 5 33.44 29.99 16.58
N SER A 6 33.82 30.87 15.59
CA SER A 6 33.36 30.71 14.20
C SER A 6 33.95 29.48 13.51
N ARG A 7 35.18 29.08 13.84
CA ARG A 7 35.80 27.85 13.29
C ARG A 7 35.16 26.59 13.83
N PHE A 8 34.78 26.56 15.11
CA PHE A 8 34.07 25.41 15.70
C PHE A 8 32.64 25.28 15.15
N ALA A 9 31.93 26.37 14.90
CA ALA A 9 30.63 26.37 14.27
C ALA A 9 30.64 25.83 12.83
N VAL A 10 31.67 26.19 12.04
CA VAL A 10 31.82 25.69 10.66
C VAL A 10 32.20 24.22 10.63
N ILE A 11 33.06 23.74 11.54
CA ILE A 11 33.44 22.32 11.64
C ILE A 11 32.26 21.49 12.12
N GLY A 12 31.46 21.99 13.07
CA GLY A 12 30.24 21.31 13.55
C GLY A 12 29.16 21.21 12.48
N ALA A 13 28.98 22.26 11.66
CA ALA A 13 28.03 22.22 10.55
C ALA A 13 28.48 21.26 9.43
N ALA A 14 29.77 21.23 9.10
CA ALA A 14 30.34 20.33 8.08
C ALA A 14 30.26 18.85 8.52
N SER A 15 30.47 18.55 9.81
CA SER A 15 30.34 17.19 10.33
C SER A 15 28.86 16.71 10.38
N LEU A 16 27.91 17.62 10.66
CA LEU A 16 26.48 17.30 10.64
C LEU A 16 25.96 17.03 9.23
N THR A 17 26.41 17.82 8.24
CA THR A 17 26.04 17.59 6.82
C THR A 17 26.64 16.31 6.26
N LEU A 18 27.86 15.93 6.64
CA LEU A 18 28.48 14.68 6.24
C LEU A 18 27.79 13.47 6.89
N ALA A 19 27.36 13.56 8.15
CA ALA A 19 26.61 12.54 8.84
C ALA A 19 25.21 12.35 8.22
N LEU A 20 24.51 13.43 7.83
CA LEU A 20 23.23 13.35 7.13
C LEU A 20 23.37 12.73 5.73
N ALA A 21 24.45 13.00 5.01
CA ALA A 21 24.71 12.43 3.70
C ALA A 21 24.99 10.91 3.75
N LEU A 22 25.61 10.41 4.83
CA LEU A 22 25.86 8.98 5.06
C LEU A 22 24.59 8.21 5.41
N LEU A 23 23.55 8.87 5.96
CA LEU A 23 22.25 8.27 6.25
C LEU A 23 21.34 8.19 5.02
N ALA A 24 21.67 8.86 3.93
CA ALA A 24 20.93 8.89 2.67
C ALA A 24 21.43 7.87 1.64
N ALA A 25 22.27 6.90 2.03
CA ALA A 25 22.63 5.81 1.12
C ALA A 25 21.35 5.00 0.82
N PRO A 26 20.92 4.89 -0.46
CA PRO A 26 19.78 4.05 -0.79
C PRO A 26 20.14 2.61 -0.41
N ALA A 27 19.34 2.00 0.46
CA ALA A 27 19.35 0.57 0.65
C ALA A 27 18.79 -0.04 -0.64
N TYR A 28 19.66 -0.52 -1.52
CA TYR A 28 19.24 -1.35 -2.65
C TYR A 28 18.88 -2.72 -2.09
N ALA A 29 17.60 -2.92 -1.80
CA ALA A 29 17.03 -4.25 -1.76
C ALA A 29 16.83 -4.66 -3.23
N ASP A 30 17.18 -5.89 -3.56
CA ASP A 30 16.96 -6.47 -4.89
C ASP A 30 15.49 -6.90 -5.00
N ASP A 31 14.60 -5.90 -4.84
CA ASP A 31 13.16 -6.08 -4.85
C ASP A 31 12.66 -6.10 -6.30
N PHE A 32 11.69 -6.98 -6.57
CA PHE A 32 11.00 -7.02 -7.86
C PHE A 32 10.48 -5.62 -8.23
N PRO A 33 10.68 -5.13 -9.48
CA PRO A 33 10.28 -3.79 -9.87
C PRO A 33 8.76 -3.62 -9.75
N LEU A 34 8.34 -2.55 -9.06
CA LEU A 34 6.93 -2.29 -8.82
C LEU A 34 6.32 -1.48 -9.98
N ASP A 35 5.15 -1.91 -10.43
CA ASP A 35 4.31 -1.15 -11.35
C ASP A 35 3.63 0.00 -10.60
N ARG A 36 3.53 1.16 -11.24
CA ARG A 36 2.81 2.30 -10.67
C ARG A 36 1.30 2.05 -10.72
N ALA A 37 0.65 2.05 -9.56
CA ALA A 37 -0.80 1.94 -9.46
C ALA A 37 -1.50 3.18 -10.05
N PRO A 38 -2.54 3.01 -10.89
CA PRO A 38 -3.37 4.13 -11.34
C PRO A 38 -4.00 4.87 -10.15
N ASP A 39 -4.11 6.19 -10.25
CA ASP A 39 -4.68 7.02 -9.18
C ASP A 39 -6.17 7.28 -9.42
N ASN A 40 -7.01 6.44 -8.82
CA ASN A 40 -8.47 6.54 -8.89
C ASN A 40 -9.09 7.01 -7.55
N ALA A 41 -8.31 7.67 -6.68
CA ALA A 41 -8.75 8.04 -5.33
C ALA A 41 -9.97 8.99 -5.30
N ASP A 42 -10.18 9.77 -6.36
CA ASP A 42 -11.30 10.71 -6.51
C ASP A 42 -12.46 10.14 -7.36
N ASN A 43 -12.31 8.92 -7.89
CA ASN A 43 -13.31 8.30 -8.74
C ASN A 43 -14.24 7.40 -7.91
N PHE A 44 -15.42 7.89 -7.56
CA PHE A 44 -16.38 7.12 -6.77
C PHE A 44 -16.82 5.81 -7.44
N ALA A 45 -16.98 5.77 -8.75
CA ALA A 45 -17.34 4.53 -9.45
C ALA A 45 -16.24 3.47 -9.29
N SER A 46 -14.97 3.88 -9.40
CA SER A 46 -13.81 3.03 -9.14
C SER A 46 -13.79 2.53 -7.69
N LEU A 47 -14.00 3.42 -6.72
CA LEU A 47 -14.02 3.05 -5.30
C LEU A 47 -15.19 2.11 -4.94
N GLN A 48 -16.37 2.32 -5.52
CA GLN A 48 -17.53 1.44 -5.36
C GLN A 48 -17.26 0.05 -5.97
N HIS A 49 -16.66 0.00 -7.16
CA HIS A 49 -16.27 -1.25 -7.80
C HIS A 49 -15.20 -1.96 -6.99
N GLY A 50 -14.19 -1.25 -6.51
CA GLY A 50 -13.17 -1.79 -5.60
C GLY A 50 -13.75 -2.33 -4.29
N ALA A 51 -14.75 -1.66 -3.71
CA ALA A 51 -15.48 -2.14 -2.54
C ALA A 51 -16.21 -3.46 -2.82
N LYS A 52 -16.85 -3.58 -3.99
CA LYS A 52 -17.49 -4.83 -4.43
C LYS A 52 -16.46 -5.95 -4.57
N LEU A 53 -15.32 -5.70 -5.20
CA LEU A 53 -14.25 -6.69 -5.33
C LEU A 53 -13.70 -7.11 -3.95
N PHE A 54 -13.45 -6.15 -3.06
CA PHE A 54 -12.99 -6.42 -1.70
C PHE A 54 -13.93 -7.36 -0.94
N VAL A 55 -15.22 -7.04 -0.92
CA VAL A 55 -16.21 -7.84 -0.19
C VAL A 55 -16.36 -9.24 -0.76
N ASN A 56 -16.25 -9.40 -2.08
CA ASN A 56 -16.45 -10.70 -2.73
C ASN A 56 -15.20 -11.59 -2.72
N TYR A 57 -13.98 -11.00 -2.80
CA TYR A 57 -12.75 -11.79 -2.95
C TYR A 57 -11.84 -11.75 -1.73
N CYS A 58 -11.82 -10.65 -0.96
CA CYS A 58 -10.85 -10.46 0.13
C CYS A 58 -11.48 -10.74 1.51
N LEU A 59 -12.70 -10.26 1.74
CA LEU A 59 -13.38 -10.31 3.04
C LEU A 59 -13.75 -11.74 3.48
N ASN A 60 -13.57 -12.74 2.64
CA ASN A 60 -13.72 -14.15 3.02
C ASN A 60 -12.59 -14.63 3.95
N CYS A 61 -11.40 -14.01 3.84
CA CYS A 61 -10.20 -14.39 4.60
C CYS A 61 -9.62 -13.23 5.40
N HIS A 62 -9.75 -12.00 4.93
CA HIS A 62 -9.17 -10.81 5.53
C HIS A 62 -10.23 -9.94 6.17
N SER A 63 -10.10 -9.70 7.47
CA SER A 63 -10.90 -8.67 8.14
C SER A 63 -10.41 -7.25 7.78
N ALA A 64 -11.32 -6.28 7.94
CA ALA A 64 -11.03 -4.86 8.02
C ALA A 64 -11.69 -4.32 9.29
N ASN A 65 -11.14 -4.70 10.45
CA ASN A 65 -11.75 -4.49 11.76
C ASN A 65 -11.82 -3.01 12.19
N LEU A 66 -11.08 -2.13 11.53
CA LEU A 66 -11.13 -0.68 11.80
C LEU A 66 -12.14 0.03 10.90
N VAL A 67 -12.79 -0.68 9.98
CA VAL A 67 -13.73 -0.09 9.01
C VAL A 67 -15.12 -0.68 9.21
N ARG A 68 -16.11 0.20 9.31
CA ARG A 68 -17.53 -0.19 9.39
C ARG A 68 -18.14 -0.21 8.00
N TYR A 69 -19.10 -1.09 7.76
CA TYR A 69 -19.87 -1.09 6.50
C TYR A 69 -20.55 0.27 6.24
N SER A 70 -20.98 0.98 7.29
CA SER A 70 -21.56 2.32 7.16
C SER A 70 -20.60 3.36 6.57
N ALA A 71 -19.28 3.15 6.61
CA ALA A 71 -18.32 4.05 5.97
C ALA A 71 -18.50 4.10 4.44
N LEU A 72 -19.02 3.03 3.82
CA LEU A 72 -19.29 2.98 2.38
C LEU A 72 -20.33 4.01 1.93
N THR A 73 -21.13 4.56 2.84
CA THR A 73 -22.07 5.66 2.50
C THR A 73 -21.36 6.91 2.02
N SER A 74 -20.13 7.15 2.47
CA SER A 74 -19.32 8.28 1.98
C SER A 74 -18.84 8.10 0.53
N LEU A 75 -18.95 6.90 -0.02
CA LEU A 75 -18.72 6.61 -1.44
C LEU A 75 -20.00 6.75 -2.28
N GLY A 76 -21.09 7.24 -1.70
CA GLY A 76 -22.38 7.39 -2.39
C GLY A 76 -23.22 6.11 -2.46
N ILE A 77 -22.84 5.03 -1.75
CA ILE A 77 -23.64 3.81 -1.68
C ILE A 77 -24.68 3.98 -0.57
N SER A 78 -25.95 3.81 -0.89
CA SER A 78 -27.01 3.94 0.11
C SER A 78 -26.96 2.83 1.16
N PRO A 79 -27.46 3.06 2.39
CA PRO A 79 -27.53 2.01 3.43
C PRO A 79 -28.26 0.76 2.96
N GLN A 80 -29.29 0.90 2.13
CA GLN A 80 -30.06 -0.21 1.58
C GLN A 80 -29.23 -1.02 0.58
N GLU A 81 -28.48 -0.37 -0.31
CA GLU A 81 -27.58 -1.04 -1.26
C GLU A 81 -26.46 -1.79 -0.54
N ILE A 82 -25.89 -1.19 0.53
CA ILE A 82 -24.90 -1.86 1.38
C ILE A 82 -25.50 -3.13 1.96
N GLN A 83 -26.69 -3.01 2.55
CA GLN A 83 -27.35 -4.13 3.22
C GLN A 83 -27.69 -5.27 2.24
N THR A 84 -28.12 -4.93 1.03
CA THR A 84 -28.56 -5.92 0.05
C THR A 84 -27.39 -6.56 -0.71
N ASN A 85 -26.33 -5.80 -0.99
CA ASN A 85 -25.32 -6.21 -1.96
C ASN A 85 -23.92 -6.44 -1.39
N LEU A 86 -23.62 -5.92 -0.18
CA LEU A 86 -22.26 -5.93 0.36
C LEU A 86 -22.15 -6.48 1.78
N LEU A 87 -23.28 -6.61 2.50
CA LEU A 87 -23.31 -7.01 3.91
C LEU A 87 -23.43 -8.53 4.06
N PHE A 88 -22.32 -9.27 3.91
CA PHE A 88 -22.33 -10.72 3.94
C PHE A 88 -21.88 -11.33 5.28
N THR A 89 -21.14 -10.60 6.12
CA THR A 89 -20.55 -11.13 7.34
C THR A 89 -21.30 -10.73 8.61
N THR A 90 -22.35 -9.90 8.52
CA THR A 90 -23.12 -9.38 9.65
C THR A 90 -24.50 -8.86 9.18
N ASP A 91 -25.41 -8.62 10.13
CA ASP A 91 -26.76 -8.09 9.85
C ASP A 91 -26.87 -6.57 9.99
N LYS A 92 -25.82 -5.88 10.44
CA LYS A 92 -25.86 -4.44 10.77
C LYS A 92 -24.76 -3.66 10.07
N ILE A 93 -25.14 -2.65 9.30
CA ILE A 93 -24.17 -1.75 8.62
C ILE A 93 -23.25 -0.98 9.58
N GLY A 94 -23.63 -0.85 10.85
CA GLY A 94 -22.80 -0.24 11.89
C GLY A 94 -21.65 -1.13 12.39
N ASN A 95 -21.66 -2.43 12.05
CA ASN A 95 -20.61 -3.36 12.43
C ASN A 95 -19.39 -3.20 11.54
N THR A 96 -18.24 -3.64 12.04
CA THR A 96 -16.97 -3.67 11.28
C THR A 96 -16.97 -4.82 10.29
N MET A 97 -16.12 -4.73 9.28
CA MET A 97 -15.94 -5.77 8.25
C MET A 97 -15.04 -6.87 8.81
N SER A 98 -15.62 -7.80 9.57
CA SER A 98 -14.92 -8.90 10.23
C SER A 98 -15.27 -10.22 9.62
N VAL A 99 -14.27 -11.11 9.51
CA VAL A 99 -14.46 -12.50 9.05
C VAL A 99 -14.72 -13.45 10.22
N ALA A 100 -15.38 -14.56 9.92
CA ALA A 100 -15.64 -15.61 10.91
C ALA A 100 -14.44 -16.54 11.14
N MET A 101 -13.45 -16.54 10.22
CA MET A 101 -12.26 -17.36 10.29
C MET A 101 -11.40 -16.98 11.50
N LYS A 102 -11.14 -17.97 12.37
CA LYS A 102 -10.27 -17.76 13.52
C LYS A 102 -8.80 -17.78 13.10
N PRO A 103 -7.93 -16.96 13.74
CA PRO A 103 -6.49 -16.92 13.41
C PRO A 103 -5.79 -18.29 13.54
N ASP A 104 -6.18 -19.12 14.50
CA ASP A 104 -5.58 -20.44 14.70
C ASP A 104 -5.98 -21.42 13.61
N ASP A 105 -7.25 -21.38 13.16
CA ASP A 105 -7.72 -22.18 12.03
C ASP A 105 -6.99 -21.74 10.75
N ALA A 106 -6.88 -20.44 10.53
CA ALA A 106 -6.14 -19.89 9.39
C ALA A 106 -4.66 -20.32 9.36
N LYS A 107 -3.98 -20.31 10.51
CA LYS A 107 -2.60 -20.82 10.63
C LYS A 107 -2.51 -22.32 10.30
N SER A 108 -3.50 -23.09 10.71
CA SER A 108 -3.54 -24.53 10.39
C SER A 108 -3.74 -24.78 8.90
N TRP A 109 -4.53 -23.96 8.21
CA TRP A 109 -4.87 -24.14 6.80
C TRP A 109 -3.82 -23.56 5.84
N PHE A 110 -3.26 -22.40 6.17
CA PHE A 110 -2.40 -21.63 5.28
C PHE A 110 -0.97 -21.45 5.79
N GLY A 111 -0.66 -21.95 6.99
CA GLY A 111 0.65 -21.73 7.64
C GLY A 111 0.78 -20.36 8.32
N THR A 112 -0.10 -19.40 8.02
CA THR A 112 -0.15 -18.07 8.63
C THR A 112 -1.58 -17.54 8.68
N ALA A 113 -1.87 -16.63 9.61
CA ALA A 113 -3.14 -15.94 9.62
C ALA A 113 -3.12 -14.77 8.60
N PRO A 114 -4.18 -14.62 7.75
CA PRO A 114 -4.30 -13.46 6.88
C PRO A 114 -4.29 -12.16 7.69
N PRO A 115 -3.51 -11.13 7.28
CA PRO A 115 -3.49 -9.85 7.98
C PRO A 115 -4.82 -9.11 7.84
N ASP A 116 -5.11 -8.22 8.79
CA ASP A 116 -6.20 -7.25 8.70
C ASP A 116 -5.85 -6.19 7.64
N LEU A 117 -6.78 -5.93 6.70
CA LEU A 117 -6.52 -5.02 5.57
C LEU A 117 -6.88 -3.56 5.84
N SER A 118 -7.37 -3.21 7.04
CA SER A 118 -7.82 -1.85 7.36
C SER A 118 -6.79 -0.77 7.02
N VAL A 119 -5.49 -1.06 7.19
CA VAL A 119 -4.39 -0.10 6.97
C VAL A 119 -3.27 -0.64 6.08
N GLU A 120 -3.47 -1.78 5.45
CA GLU A 120 -2.42 -2.48 4.68
C GLU A 120 -1.94 -1.65 3.49
N ALA A 121 -2.84 -0.92 2.80
CA ALA A 121 -2.46 -0.04 1.71
C ALA A 121 -1.58 1.13 2.16
N ARG A 122 -1.71 1.56 3.41
CA ARG A 122 -0.83 2.57 4.00
C ARG A 122 0.52 1.99 4.45
N ALA A 123 0.53 0.74 4.90
CA ALA A 123 1.73 0.06 5.35
C ALA A 123 2.64 -0.38 4.19
N ARG A 124 2.05 -1.00 3.16
CA ARG A 124 2.78 -1.54 2.00
C ARG A 124 2.95 -0.55 0.86
N GLY A 125 2.01 0.36 0.69
CA GLY A 125 1.93 1.26 -0.46
C GLY A 125 1.08 0.69 -1.60
N ARG A 126 0.53 1.59 -2.41
CA ARG A 126 -0.37 1.27 -3.52
C ARG A 126 0.32 0.49 -4.63
N ASP A 127 1.52 0.92 -5.02
CA ASP A 127 2.29 0.31 -6.09
C ASP A 127 2.68 -1.13 -5.75
N TRP A 128 3.03 -1.38 -4.48
CA TRP A 128 3.29 -2.72 -4.00
C TRP A 128 2.05 -3.62 -4.09
N LEU A 129 0.89 -3.17 -3.59
CA LEU A 129 -0.35 -3.94 -3.65
C LEU A 129 -0.80 -4.21 -5.08
N TYR A 130 -0.69 -3.21 -5.95
CA TYR A 130 -1.06 -3.32 -7.36
C TYR A 130 -0.20 -4.35 -8.08
N THR A 131 1.12 -4.30 -7.88
CA THR A 131 2.05 -5.26 -8.46
C THR A 131 1.86 -6.64 -7.85
N TYR A 132 1.70 -6.73 -6.53
CA TYR A 132 1.49 -7.97 -5.80
C TYR A 132 0.26 -8.74 -6.31
N LEU A 133 -0.91 -8.09 -6.41
CA LEU A 133 -2.14 -8.74 -6.87
C LEU A 133 -2.06 -9.18 -8.34
N ARG A 134 -1.21 -8.55 -9.13
CA ARG A 134 -0.99 -8.84 -10.54
C ARG A 134 0.16 -9.81 -10.81
N SER A 135 0.92 -10.23 -9.82
CA SER A 135 2.15 -11.03 -10.00
C SER A 135 2.05 -12.47 -9.51
N PHE A 136 0.85 -12.96 -9.22
CA PHE A 136 0.63 -14.37 -8.91
C PHE A 136 0.84 -15.29 -10.13
N TYR A 137 1.39 -16.49 -9.86
CA TYR A 137 1.56 -17.56 -10.83
C TYR A 137 1.39 -18.94 -10.19
N ARG A 138 1.12 -19.96 -11.02
CA ARG A 138 1.04 -21.36 -10.60
C ARG A 138 2.43 -21.88 -10.25
N ASP A 139 2.55 -22.49 -9.07
CA ASP A 139 3.77 -23.11 -8.59
C ASP A 139 3.38 -24.37 -7.78
N ASP A 140 3.49 -25.52 -8.40
CA ASP A 140 3.09 -26.80 -7.81
C ASP A 140 4.02 -27.25 -6.66
N THR A 141 5.15 -26.57 -6.44
CA THR A 141 6.02 -26.79 -5.29
C THR A 141 5.46 -26.18 -4.00
N ARG A 142 4.47 -25.29 -4.11
CA ARG A 142 3.86 -24.58 -2.99
C ARG A 142 2.62 -25.30 -2.47
N PRO A 143 2.36 -25.29 -1.15
CA PRO A 143 1.18 -25.94 -0.56
C PRO A 143 -0.15 -25.44 -1.13
N THR A 144 -0.24 -24.13 -1.47
CA THR A 144 -1.42 -23.53 -2.06
C THR A 144 -1.50 -23.70 -3.58
N GLY A 145 -0.41 -24.20 -4.22
CA GLY A 145 -0.28 -24.28 -5.67
C GLY A 145 -0.02 -22.92 -6.34
N TRP A 146 0.32 -21.88 -5.56
CA TRP A 146 0.53 -20.52 -6.05
C TRP A 146 1.77 -19.89 -5.44
N ASN A 147 2.44 -19.04 -6.20
CA ASN A 147 3.55 -18.20 -5.76
C ASN A 147 3.39 -16.78 -6.32
N ASN A 148 4.27 -15.86 -5.92
CA ASN A 148 4.17 -14.45 -6.28
C ASN A 148 5.57 -13.87 -6.53
N LEU A 149 5.71 -12.98 -7.52
CA LEU A 149 7.01 -12.37 -7.86
C LEU A 149 7.43 -11.27 -6.90
N VAL A 150 6.46 -10.55 -6.28
CA VAL A 150 6.75 -9.47 -5.33
C VAL A 150 6.97 -9.99 -3.92
N TYR A 151 6.30 -11.10 -3.59
CA TYR A 151 6.42 -11.74 -2.27
C TYR A 151 6.59 -13.24 -2.45
N GLU A 152 7.84 -13.64 -2.64
CA GLU A 152 8.20 -15.03 -2.86
C GLU A 152 7.77 -15.92 -1.68
N ASN A 153 7.40 -17.16 -1.99
CA ASN A 153 6.94 -18.14 -1.01
C ASN A 153 5.67 -17.73 -0.23
N VAL A 154 4.81 -16.93 -0.86
CA VAL A 154 3.55 -16.46 -0.27
C VAL A 154 2.63 -17.62 0.11
N SER A 155 2.01 -17.52 1.29
CA SER A 155 0.99 -18.47 1.75
C SER A 155 -0.41 -18.18 1.19
N MET A 156 -0.68 -16.94 0.76
CA MET A 156 -1.94 -16.54 0.13
C MET A 156 -2.07 -17.15 -1.27
N PRO A 157 -3.17 -17.85 -1.59
CA PRO A 157 -3.44 -18.26 -2.96
C PRO A 157 -3.87 -17.07 -3.81
N ASN A 158 -3.79 -17.20 -5.15
CA ASN A 158 -4.37 -16.19 -6.03
C ASN A 158 -5.91 -16.25 -5.96
N VAL A 159 -6.52 -15.36 -5.19
CA VAL A 159 -7.98 -15.31 -5.03
C VAL A 159 -8.69 -14.73 -6.27
N LEU A 160 -7.95 -14.02 -7.12
CA LEU A 160 -8.46 -13.40 -8.36
C LEU A 160 -8.22 -14.26 -9.61
N TRP A 161 -7.84 -15.53 -9.45
CA TRP A 161 -7.51 -16.41 -10.57
C TRP A 161 -8.63 -16.59 -11.59
N GLN A 162 -9.89 -16.51 -11.17
CA GLN A 162 -11.03 -16.60 -12.09
C GLN A 162 -11.07 -15.40 -13.06
N LEU A 163 -10.73 -14.21 -12.58
CA LEU A 163 -10.64 -13.01 -13.39
C LEU A 163 -9.39 -13.03 -14.27
N GLN A 164 -8.22 -13.34 -13.67
CA GLN A 164 -6.91 -13.30 -14.33
C GLN A 164 -6.67 -14.49 -15.27
N GLY A 165 -7.23 -15.65 -14.96
CA GLY A 165 -6.80 -16.94 -15.50
C GLY A 165 -5.60 -17.50 -14.75
N GLN A 166 -5.22 -18.74 -15.10
CA GLN A 166 -4.04 -19.38 -14.53
C GLN A 166 -2.85 -19.22 -15.47
N ARG A 167 -1.70 -18.90 -14.91
CA ARG A 167 -0.44 -18.73 -15.64
C ARG A 167 0.73 -19.24 -14.83
N THR A 168 1.78 -19.68 -15.50
CA THR A 168 3.09 -20.00 -14.91
C THR A 168 4.08 -18.87 -15.18
N ALA A 169 5.08 -18.73 -14.32
CA ALA A 169 6.20 -17.82 -14.52
C ALA A 169 7.35 -18.56 -15.24
N LYS A 170 8.01 -17.84 -16.17
CA LYS A 170 9.25 -18.32 -16.81
C LYS A 170 10.42 -17.57 -16.24
N PHE A 171 11.47 -18.30 -15.93
CA PHE A 171 12.73 -17.76 -15.41
C PHE A 171 13.87 -18.22 -16.28
N ASP A 172 14.81 -17.33 -16.54
CA ASP A 172 16.08 -17.64 -17.20
C ASP A 172 17.21 -17.49 -16.19
N ASP A 173 18.18 -18.39 -16.27
CA ASP A 173 19.39 -18.32 -15.45
C ASP A 173 20.35 -17.31 -16.10
N VAL A 174 20.58 -16.21 -15.39
CA VAL A 174 21.54 -15.17 -15.81
C VAL A 174 22.61 -14.99 -14.76
N ILE A 175 23.84 -14.63 -15.20
CA ILE A 175 24.92 -14.29 -14.28
C ILE A 175 24.73 -12.83 -13.89
N ASP A 176 24.60 -12.56 -12.59
CA ASP A 176 24.60 -11.19 -12.07
C ASP A 176 26.01 -10.61 -12.23
N GLU A 177 26.13 -9.52 -12.99
CA GLU A 177 27.39 -8.85 -13.29
C GLU A 177 28.11 -8.29 -12.04
N ARG A 178 27.39 -8.06 -10.94
CA ARG A 178 27.94 -7.53 -9.68
C ARG A 178 28.45 -8.60 -8.74
N SER A 179 27.66 -9.68 -8.58
CA SER A 179 28.01 -10.77 -7.66
C SER A 179 28.76 -11.93 -8.33
N GLY A 180 28.60 -12.09 -9.65
CA GLY A 180 29.08 -13.25 -10.41
C GLY A 180 28.29 -14.51 -10.15
N GLU A 181 27.17 -14.45 -9.41
CA GLU A 181 26.31 -15.58 -9.10
C GLU A 181 25.25 -15.77 -10.18
N THR A 182 24.80 -17.01 -10.35
CA THR A 182 23.66 -17.33 -11.22
C THR A 182 22.37 -16.97 -10.48
N VAL A 183 21.57 -16.06 -11.03
CA VAL A 183 20.27 -15.66 -10.51
C VAL A 183 19.15 -16.06 -11.48
N HIS A 184 18.01 -16.51 -10.94
CA HIS A 184 16.82 -16.82 -11.70
C HIS A 184 16.05 -15.53 -12.02
N LYS A 185 16.23 -14.98 -13.22
CA LYS A 185 15.55 -13.74 -13.64
C LYS A 185 14.22 -14.05 -14.28
N PHE A 186 13.16 -13.42 -13.78
CA PHE A 186 11.84 -13.49 -14.40
C PHE A 186 11.87 -12.86 -15.80
N VAL A 187 11.36 -13.62 -16.80
CA VAL A 187 11.33 -13.20 -18.21
C VAL A 187 9.92 -13.09 -18.78
N GLY A 188 8.91 -13.61 -18.09
CA GLY A 188 7.52 -13.47 -18.53
C GLY A 188 6.59 -14.55 -17.99
N TYR A 189 5.32 -14.43 -18.33
CA TYR A 189 4.30 -15.42 -18.00
C TYR A 189 3.92 -16.27 -19.23
N GLN A 190 3.53 -17.50 -18.94
CA GLN A 190 2.84 -18.35 -19.89
C GLN A 190 1.43 -18.63 -19.39
N GLN A 191 0.43 -18.20 -20.16
CA GLN A 191 -0.98 -18.47 -19.84
C GLN A 191 -1.27 -19.96 -19.98
N VAL A 192 -1.91 -20.54 -18.94
CA VAL A 192 -2.34 -21.95 -18.88
C VAL A 192 -3.83 -22.05 -19.17
N THR A 193 -4.64 -21.24 -18.50
CA THR A 193 -6.08 -21.13 -18.76
C THR A 193 -6.48 -19.67 -18.84
N PRO A 194 -7.40 -19.29 -19.75
CA PRO A 194 -7.87 -17.91 -19.82
C PRO A 194 -8.66 -17.53 -18.55
N GLY A 195 -8.65 -16.26 -18.22
CA GLY A 195 -9.54 -15.68 -17.22
C GLY A 195 -10.87 -15.24 -17.84
N THR A 196 -11.80 -14.82 -16.99
CA THR A 196 -13.08 -14.23 -17.41
C THR A 196 -12.95 -12.77 -17.83
N ALA A 197 -11.92 -12.07 -17.33
CA ALA A 197 -11.59 -10.70 -17.71
C ALA A 197 -10.49 -10.67 -18.78
N SER A 198 -10.51 -9.66 -19.65
CA SER A 198 -9.35 -9.36 -20.48
C SER A 198 -8.18 -8.88 -19.61
N ALA A 199 -6.95 -8.88 -20.12
CA ALA A 199 -5.79 -8.38 -19.37
C ALA A 199 -5.95 -6.92 -18.96
N VAL A 200 -6.55 -6.09 -19.80
CA VAL A 200 -6.80 -4.66 -19.53
C VAL A 200 -7.90 -4.49 -18.47
N ASP A 201 -8.97 -5.28 -18.57
CA ASP A 201 -10.06 -5.22 -17.58
C ASP A 201 -9.57 -5.72 -16.21
N TYR A 202 -8.76 -6.79 -16.17
CA TYR A 202 -8.16 -7.29 -14.95
C TYR A 202 -7.24 -6.24 -14.29
N ASP A 203 -6.43 -5.55 -15.07
CA ASP A 203 -5.57 -4.48 -14.56
C ASP A 203 -6.39 -3.31 -14.00
N SER A 204 -7.52 -2.99 -14.64
CA SER A 204 -8.48 -2.00 -14.14
C SER A 204 -9.18 -2.46 -12.86
N ASP A 205 -9.63 -3.70 -12.78
CA ASP A 205 -10.25 -4.30 -11.58
C ASP A 205 -9.29 -4.23 -10.39
N VAL A 206 -8.02 -4.60 -10.59
CA VAL A 206 -6.99 -4.50 -9.53
C VAL A 206 -6.70 -3.05 -9.15
N ALA A 207 -6.68 -2.12 -10.12
CA ALA A 207 -6.51 -0.70 -9.83
C ALA A 207 -7.65 -0.14 -8.96
N ASP A 208 -8.89 -0.53 -9.25
CA ASP A 208 -10.07 -0.15 -8.49
C ASP A 208 -10.03 -0.73 -7.07
N LEU A 209 -9.69 -2.01 -6.95
CA LEU A 209 -9.50 -2.68 -5.66
C LEU A 209 -8.44 -2.00 -4.80
N VAL A 210 -7.27 -1.69 -5.37
CA VAL A 210 -6.17 -1.01 -4.66
C VAL A 210 -6.54 0.42 -4.28
N SER A 211 -7.30 1.11 -5.13
CA SER A 211 -7.82 2.44 -4.83
C SER A 211 -8.81 2.41 -3.66
N TYR A 212 -9.68 1.41 -3.60
CA TYR A 212 -10.56 1.19 -2.46
C TYR A 212 -9.78 0.86 -1.17
N LEU A 213 -8.79 -0.04 -1.22
CA LEU A 213 -7.93 -0.35 -0.08
C LEU A 213 -7.18 0.89 0.44
N SER A 214 -6.74 1.77 -0.47
CA SER A 214 -6.12 3.05 -0.13
C SER A 214 -7.09 3.99 0.56
N TRP A 215 -8.28 4.15 -0.01
CA TRP A 215 -9.35 4.94 0.60
C TRP A 215 -9.73 4.38 1.99
N MET A 216 -9.91 3.07 2.10
CA MET A 216 -10.24 2.40 3.35
C MET A 216 -9.19 2.67 4.44
N SER A 217 -7.92 2.69 4.07
CA SER A 217 -6.79 2.94 4.98
C SER A 217 -6.69 4.40 5.43
N GLU A 218 -7.19 5.36 4.65
CA GLU A 218 -7.18 6.79 4.97
C GLU A 218 -8.34 7.54 4.29
N PRO A 219 -9.59 7.38 4.76
CA PRO A 219 -10.77 7.99 4.12
C PRO A 219 -10.75 9.52 4.10
N THR A 220 -9.97 10.14 4.98
CA THR A 220 -9.86 11.61 5.10
C THR A 220 -8.65 12.20 4.39
N GLN A 221 -7.90 11.43 3.61
CA GLN A 221 -6.66 11.85 2.97
C GLN A 221 -6.81 13.16 2.17
N GLN A 222 -7.82 13.25 1.33
CA GLN A 222 -8.10 14.43 0.51
C GLN A 222 -8.35 15.68 1.36
N THR A 223 -9.19 15.55 2.40
CA THR A 223 -9.48 16.65 3.33
C THR A 223 -8.23 17.07 4.07
N ARG A 224 -7.42 16.13 4.53
CA ARG A 224 -6.16 16.39 5.21
C ARG A 224 -5.16 17.15 4.33
N HIS A 225 -5.03 16.76 3.05
CA HIS A 225 -4.15 17.45 2.11
C HIS A 225 -4.60 18.90 1.88
N ARG A 226 -5.90 19.13 1.64
CA ARG A 226 -6.46 20.50 1.46
C ARG A 226 -6.24 21.36 2.69
N LEU A 227 -6.57 20.83 3.88
CA LEU A 227 -6.39 21.55 5.14
C LEU A 227 -4.91 21.81 5.43
N GLY A 228 -4.04 20.85 5.13
CA GLY A 228 -2.60 20.93 5.36
C GLY A 228 -1.94 22.13 4.69
N VAL A 229 -2.35 22.47 3.47
CA VAL A 229 -1.84 23.67 2.76
C VAL A 229 -2.15 24.93 3.56
N TRP A 230 -3.37 25.11 4.04
CA TRP A 230 -3.74 26.27 4.85
C TRP A 230 -3.04 26.34 6.19
N VAL A 231 -2.88 25.17 6.83
CA VAL A 231 -2.13 25.07 8.10
C VAL A 231 -0.66 25.46 7.91
N LEU A 232 -0.01 24.98 6.84
CA LEU A 232 1.38 25.33 6.53
C LEU A 232 1.55 26.82 6.24
N LEU A 233 0.62 27.42 5.50
CA LEU A 233 0.61 28.87 5.23
C LEU A 233 0.47 29.66 6.54
N PHE A 234 -0.48 29.28 7.38
CA PHE A 234 -0.66 29.93 8.69
C PHE A 234 0.61 29.82 9.58
N LEU A 235 1.18 28.62 9.66
CA LEU A 235 2.42 28.40 10.43
C LEU A 235 3.61 29.18 9.86
N GLY A 236 3.69 29.32 8.54
CA GLY A 236 4.72 30.14 7.89
C GLY A 236 4.61 31.61 8.30
N VAL A 237 3.41 32.20 8.24
CA VAL A 237 3.13 33.57 8.68
C VAL A 237 3.41 33.75 10.18
N LEU A 238 2.92 32.81 11.01
CA LEU A 238 3.17 32.84 12.45
C LEU A 238 4.67 32.77 12.77
N SER A 239 5.39 31.89 12.11
CA SER A 239 6.86 31.75 12.27
C SER A 239 7.61 33.02 11.90
N PHE A 240 7.18 33.69 10.81
CA PHE A 240 7.76 34.99 10.43
C PHE A 240 7.58 36.05 11.52
N PHE A 241 6.37 36.20 12.07
CA PHE A 241 6.13 37.17 13.15
C PHE A 241 6.85 36.79 14.43
N ALA A 242 6.88 35.52 14.81
CA ALA A 242 7.61 35.03 15.96
C ALA A 242 9.13 35.30 15.84
N TRP A 243 9.69 35.08 14.63
CA TRP A 243 11.09 35.42 14.35
C TRP A 243 11.36 36.92 14.45
N ARG A 244 10.46 37.76 13.88
CA ARG A 244 10.57 39.23 13.98
C ARG A 244 10.48 39.70 15.43
N LEU A 245 9.56 39.14 16.20
CA LEU A 245 9.39 39.44 17.62
C LEU A 245 10.64 39.04 18.41
N ASN A 246 11.15 37.83 18.20
CA ASN A 246 12.40 37.39 18.84
C ASN A 246 13.56 38.32 18.53
N ALA A 247 13.73 38.72 17.25
CA ALA A 247 14.77 39.65 16.84
C ALA A 247 14.64 41.04 17.48
N ALA A 248 13.39 41.52 17.68
CA ALA A 248 13.13 42.77 18.37
C ALA A 248 13.44 42.70 19.87
N TYR A 249 13.06 41.61 20.54
CA TYR A 249 13.30 41.39 21.97
C TYR A 249 14.80 41.35 22.32
N TRP A 250 15.59 40.67 21.47
CA TRP A 250 17.01 40.48 21.71
C TRP A 250 17.91 41.57 21.09
N LYS A 251 17.32 42.62 20.51
CA LYS A 251 18.06 43.68 19.81
C LYS A 251 19.02 44.42 20.74
N ASP A 252 18.58 44.70 21.96
CA ASP A 252 19.30 45.57 22.95
C ASP A 252 20.14 44.79 23.95
N ILE A 253 20.09 43.45 23.90
CA ILE A 253 20.89 42.55 24.74
C ILE A 253 22.11 42.09 23.90
N LYS A 254 23.17 42.89 23.97
CA LYS A 254 24.48 42.56 23.40
C LYS A 254 25.51 42.38 24.49
#